data_bb6de97c49ed01b53ce530e1e855cc48
#
_entry.id   bb6de97c49ed01b53ce530e1e855cc48
#
_cell.length_a   1.000
_cell.length_b   1.000
_cell.length_c   1.000
_cell.angle_alpha   90.00
_cell.angle_beta   90.00
_cell.angle_gamma   90.00
#
_symmetry.space_group_name_H-M   'P 1'
#
loop_
_entity.id
_entity.type
_entity.pdbx_description
1 polymer ?
#
loop_
_entity_poly.entity_id
_entity_poly.type
_entity_poly.pdbx_seq_one_letter_code
_entity_poly.pdbx_strand_id
1 'polypeptide(L)'
;MIKVNVHLLKTYNPVQLVKMAVSVQVISGALIALNYENISLVLTIILLASYMSMMAFIFGNCMALTLEHFPKNAGVASGVVGVVQFGLGAIVSSIALSYHDGTFFPIGISVCFISILAFLVIRNYKNI
;
A
#
# COMPACT_ATOMS: atom_id res chain seq x y z
N MET A 1 -12.11 -1.90 10.55
CA MET A 1 -11.53 -1.14 9.43
C MET A 1 -12.58 -0.33 8.66
N ILE A 2 -13.62 -0.93 8.07
CA ILE A 2 -14.64 -0.23 7.25
C ILE A 2 -15.33 0.93 8.00
N LYS A 3 -15.78 0.72 9.24
CA LYS A 3 -16.43 1.77 10.04
C LYS A 3 -15.51 2.96 10.34
N VAL A 4 -14.23 2.72 10.56
CA VAL A 4 -13.22 3.76 10.79
C VAL A 4 -13.00 4.56 9.52
N ASN A 5 -12.89 3.89 8.36
CA ASN A 5 -12.74 4.55 7.06
C ASN A 5 -13.95 5.45 6.74
N VAL A 6 -15.16 4.94 6.91
CA VAL A 6 -16.39 5.73 6.69
C VAL A 6 -16.47 6.96 7.60
N HIS A 7 -16.02 6.84 8.86
CA HIS A 7 -15.99 7.98 9.77
C HIS A 7 -14.93 9.02 9.37
N LEU A 8 -13.75 8.57 8.94
CA LEU A 8 -12.68 9.45 8.48
C LEU A 8 -13.01 10.15 7.15
N LEU A 9 -13.72 9.49 6.25
CA LEU A 9 -14.17 10.08 4.99
C LEU A 9 -15.19 11.22 5.17
N LYS A 10 -15.84 11.34 6.33
CA LYS A 10 -16.68 12.49 6.67
C LYS A 10 -15.87 13.76 6.95
N THR A 11 -14.62 13.61 7.37
CA THR A 11 -13.78 14.72 7.85
C THR A 11 -12.61 15.01 6.91
N TYR A 12 -12.11 14.01 6.20
CA TYR A 12 -10.91 14.11 5.35
C TYR A 12 -11.21 13.70 3.91
N ASN A 13 -10.56 14.36 2.96
CA ASN A 13 -10.63 13.99 1.55
C ASN A 13 -9.96 12.60 1.35
N PRO A 14 -10.53 11.70 0.53
CA PRO A 14 -9.96 10.37 0.24
C PRO A 14 -8.47 10.41 -0.12
N VAL A 15 -8.05 11.40 -0.91
CA VAL A 15 -6.64 11.58 -1.30
C VAL A 15 -5.73 11.86 -0.10
N GLN A 16 -6.19 12.64 0.88
CA GLN A 16 -5.42 12.91 2.11
C GLN A 16 -5.26 11.64 2.95
N LEU A 17 -6.32 10.84 3.05
CA LEU A 17 -6.28 9.56 3.76
C LEU A 17 -5.30 8.59 3.11
N VAL A 18 -5.29 8.51 1.77
CA VAL A 18 -4.32 7.69 1.04
C VAL A 18 -2.89 8.19 1.26
N LYS A 19 -2.64 9.52 1.25
CA LYS A 19 -1.32 10.09 1.57
C LYS A 19 -0.83 9.70 2.96
N MET A 20 -1.68 9.79 3.97
CA MET A 20 -1.36 9.37 5.34
C MET A 20 -1.04 7.86 5.41
N ALA A 21 -1.86 7.02 4.79
CA ALA A 21 -1.67 5.58 4.79
C ALA A 21 -0.37 5.17 4.09
N VAL A 22 -0.05 5.77 2.94
CA VAL A 22 1.21 5.52 2.23
C VAL A 22 2.42 5.99 3.06
N SER A 23 2.32 7.10 3.78
CA SER A 23 3.40 7.55 4.68
C SER A 23 3.68 6.53 5.78
N VAL A 24 2.64 5.94 6.37
CA VAL A 24 2.79 4.87 7.38
C VAL A 24 3.45 3.63 6.75
N GLN A 25 3.09 3.28 5.50
CA GLN A 25 3.73 2.17 4.79
C GLN A 25 5.22 2.41 4.54
N VAL A 26 5.61 3.61 4.13
CA VAL A 26 7.04 3.97 3.94
C VAL A 26 7.80 3.82 5.26
N ILE A 27 7.26 4.32 6.37
CA ILE A 27 7.88 4.21 7.69
C ILE A 27 8.01 2.74 8.11
N SER A 28 6.95 1.95 7.99
CA SER A 28 6.97 0.53 8.34
C SER A 28 7.98 -0.26 7.49
N GLY A 29 8.02 -0.03 6.18
CA GLY A 29 8.98 -0.66 5.27
C GLY A 29 10.42 -0.27 5.58
N ALA A 30 10.68 1.00 5.86
CA ALA A 30 12.01 1.48 6.24
C ALA A 30 12.48 0.87 7.58
N LEU A 31 11.61 0.75 8.57
CA LEU A 31 11.94 0.12 9.85
C LEU A 31 12.28 -1.37 9.69
N ILE A 32 11.57 -2.09 8.83
CA ILE A 32 11.89 -3.49 8.53
C ILE A 32 13.25 -3.59 7.83
N ALA A 33 13.52 -2.74 6.83
CA ALA A 33 14.75 -2.76 6.07
C ALA A 33 15.98 -2.37 6.91
N LEU A 34 15.86 -1.39 7.82
CA LEU A 34 16.97 -0.88 8.62
C LEU A 34 17.34 -1.79 9.81
N ASN A 35 16.38 -2.56 10.32
CA ASN A 35 16.57 -3.38 11.52
C ASN A 35 16.56 -4.89 11.23
N TYR A 36 16.85 -5.32 10.01
CA TYR A 36 16.72 -6.71 9.59
C TYR A 36 17.56 -7.72 10.40
N GLU A 37 18.69 -7.30 10.97
CA GLU A 37 19.60 -8.17 11.76
C GLU A 37 19.14 -8.34 13.22
N ASN A 38 18.54 -7.29 13.81
CA ASN A 38 18.25 -7.24 15.25
C ASN A 38 16.75 -7.14 15.56
N ILE A 39 15.90 -7.23 14.54
CA ILE A 39 14.48 -7.06 14.74
C ILE A 39 13.86 -8.29 15.41
N SER A 40 13.16 -8.08 16.52
CA SER A 40 12.37 -9.13 17.16
C SER A 40 11.27 -9.63 16.20
N LEU A 41 11.03 -10.95 16.19
CA LEU A 41 9.93 -11.56 15.44
C LEU A 41 8.58 -10.87 15.71
N VAL A 42 8.31 -10.54 16.96
CA VAL A 42 7.08 -9.86 17.38
C VAL A 42 6.98 -8.47 16.73
N LEU A 43 8.07 -7.70 16.73
CA LEU A 43 8.09 -6.38 16.11
C LEU A 43 7.90 -6.47 14.58
N THR A 44 8.53 -7.45 13.93
CA THR A 44 8.33 -7.72 12.51
C THR A 44 6.86 -8.00 12.18
N ILE A 45 6.21 -8.85 12.97
CA ILE A 45 4.79 -9.17 12.78
C ILE A 45 3.91 -7.92 12.95
N ILE A 46 4.19 -7.07 13.95
CA ILE A 46 3.44 -5.83 14.17
C ILE A 46 3.63 -4.86 13.00
N LEU A 47 4.84 -4.70 12.50
CA LEU A 47 5.12 -3.82 11.36
C LEU A 47 4.48 -4.32 10.07
N LEU A 48 4.53 -5.63 9.80
CA LEU A 48 3.85 -6.24 8.65
C LEU A 48 2.33 -6.12 8.77
N ALA A 49 1.76 -6.36 9.94
CA ALA A 49 0.32 -6.21 10.18
C ALA A 49 -0.12 -4.74 9.96
N SER A 50 0.66 -3.78 10.42
CA SER A 50 0.42 -2.35 10.18
C SER A 50 0.48 -2.02 8.68
N TYR A 51 1.48 -2.53 7.97
CA TYR A 51 1.62 -2.38 6.53
C TYR A 51 0.43 -2.94 5.76
N MET A 52 0.01 -4.18 6.07
CA MET A 52 -1.15 -4.82 5.43
C MET A 52 -2.45 -4.09 5.72
N SER A 53 -2.60 -3.56 6.94
CA SER A 53 -3.77 -2.77 7.32
C SER A 53 -3.87 -1.48 6.49
N MET A 54 -2.76 -0.79 6.28
CA MET A 54 -2.73 0.41 5.44
C MET A 54 -2.93 0.09 3.96
N MET A 55 -2.45 -1.05 3.48
CA MET A 55 -2.70 -1.52 2.12
C MET A 55 -4.20 -1.71 1.85
N ALA A 56 -4.92 -2.37 2.76
CA ALA A 56 -6.37 -2.54 2.65
C ALA A 56 -7.12 -1.19 2.66
N PHE A 57 -6.64 -0.25 3.45
CA PHE A 57 -7.19 1.10 3.53
C PHE A 57 -6.98 1.88 2.22
N ILE A 58 -5.77 1.85 1.65
CA ILE A 58 -5.45 2.48 0.37
C ILE A 58 -6.30 1.89 -0.75
N PHE A 59 -6.36 0.55 -0.82
CA PHE A 59 -7.15 -0.15 -1.85
C PHE A 59 -8.62 0.26 -1.83
N GLY A 60 -9.24 0.27 -0.65
CA GLY A 60 -10.65 0.67 -0.50
C GLY A 60 -10.93 2.10 -0.97
N ASN A 61 -10.06 3.05 -0.61
CA ASN A 61 -10.22 4.45 -1.01
C ASN A 61 -9.92 4.68 -2.50
N CYS A 62 -8.87 4.06 -3.04
CA CYS A 62 -8.56 4.14 -4.47
C CYS A 62 -9.66 3.50 -5.33
N MET A 63 -10.22 2.37 -4.89
CA MET A 63 -11.32 1.73 -5.58
C MET A 63 -12.57 2.61 -5.59
N ALA A 64 -12.92 3.23 -4.46
CA ALA A 64 -14.03 4.16 -4.37
C ALA A 64 -13.89 5.34 -5.34
N LEU A 65 -12.69 5.96 -5.39
CA LEU A 65 -12.39 7.05 -6.34
C LEU A 65 -12.49 6.58 -7.79
N THR A 66 -12.01 5.38 -8.11
CA THR A 66 -12.09 4.82 -9.47
C THR A 66 -13.54 4.62 -9.89
N LEU A 67 -14.37 4.05 -9.03
CA LEU A 67 -15.79 3.78 -9.33
C LEU A 67 -16.61 5.09 -9.46
N GLU A 68 -16.25 6.13 -8.72
CA GLU A 68 -16.85 7.45 -8.84
C GLU A 68 -16.64 8.06 -10.24
N HIS A 69 -15.45 7.84 -10.84
CA HIS A 69 -15.13 8.33 -12.18
C HIS A 69 -15.74 7.48 -13.31
N PHE A 70 -16.04 6.21 -13.05
CA PHE A 70 -16.59 5.28 -14.05
C PHE A 70 -17.93 4.65 -13.64
N PRO A 71 -18.98 5.42 -13.31
CA PRO A 71 -20.21 4.87 -12.76
C PRO A 71 -20.94 3.94 -13.71
N LYS A 72 -20.86 4.18 -15.04
CA LYS A 72 -21.53 3.34 -16.05
C LYS A 72 -20.79 2.02 -16.32
N ASN A 73 -19.48 1.96 -16.07
CA ASN A 73 -18.61 0.84 -16.38
C ASN A 73 -17.87 0.32 -15.13
N ALA A 74 -18.51 0.42 -13.97
CA ALA A 74 -17.91 0.10 -12.68
C ALA A 74 -17.31 -1.33 -12.62
N GLY A 75 -18.00 -2.31 -13.22
CA GLY A 75 -17.51 -3.69 -13.28
C GLY A 75 -16.22 -3.85 -14.09
N VAL A 76 -16.15 -3.18 -15.26
CA VAL A 76 -14.94 -3.21 -16.10
C VAL A 76 -13.80 -2.45 -15.40
N ALA A 77 -14.07 -1.28 -14.84
CA ALA A 77 -13.08 -0.48 -14.12
C ALA A 77 -12.47 -1.26 -12.93
N SER A 78 -13.30 -1.90 -12.12
CA SER A 78 -12.82 -2.73 -11.00
C SER A 78 -12.02 -3.95 -11.47
N GLY A 79 -12.41 -4.58 -12.56
CA GLY A 79 -11.68 -5.69 -13.17
C GLY A 79 -10.29 -5.27 -13.64
N VAL A 80 -10.18 -4.16 -14.36
CA VAL A 80 -8.89 -3.59 -14.82
C VAL A 80 -7.98 -3.26 -13.63
N VAL A 81 -8.51 -2.59 -12.60
CA VAL A 81 -7.74 -2.29 -11.38
C VAL A 81 -7.23 -3.58 -10.74
N GLY A 82 -8.07 -4.62 -10.64
CA GLY A 82 -7.67 -5.92 -10.09
C GLY A 82 -6.55 -6.58 -10.89
N VAL A 83 -6.68 -6.64 -12.22
CA VAL A 83 -5.67 -7.24 -13.10
C VAL A 83 -4.32 -6.50 -12.97
N VAL A 84 -4.33 -5.18 -13.00
CA VAL A 84 -3.11 -4.37 -12.86
C VAL A 84 -2.49 -4.58 -11.48
N GLN A 85 -3.28 -4.56 -10.42
CA GLN A 85 -2.79 -4.72 -9.04
C GLN A 85 -2.16 -6.10 -8.82
N PHE A 86 -2.86 -7.17 -9.15
CA PHE A 86 -2.36 -8.53 -8.96
C PHE A 86 -1.22 -8.86 -9.93
N GLY A 87 -1.28 -8.37 -11.17
CA GLY A 87 -0.22 -8.55 -12.16
C GLY A 87 1.08 -7.88 -11.74
N LEU A 88 1.04 -6.62 -11.35
CA LEU A 88 2.21 -5.91 -10.82
C LEU A 88 2.71 -6.54 -9.51
N GLY A 89 1.80 -6.94 -8.63
CA GLY A 89 2.14 -7.62 -7.39
C GLY A 89 2.90 -8.94 -7.65
N ALA A 90 2.46 -9.74 -8.61
CA ALA A 90 3.12 -10.99 -8.98
C ALA A 90 4.53 -10.74 -9.54
N ILE A 91 4.71 -9.75 -10.42
CA ILE A 91 6.01 -9.39 -10.99
C ILE A 91 6.98 -8.98 -9.86
N VAL A 92 6.55 -8.06 -9.00
CA VAL A 92 7.39 -7.56 -7.92
C VAL A 92 7.74 -8.66 -6.92
N SER A 93 6.77 -9.50 -6.57
CA SER A 93 7.00 -10.63 -5.65
C SER A 93 7.98 -11.64 -6.26
N SER A 94 7.90 -11.92 -7.57
CA SER A 94 8.84 -12.80 -8.25
C SER A 94 10.27 -12.26 -8.24
N ILE A 95 10.44 -10.96 -8.45
CA ILE A 95 11.74 -10.29 -8.37
C ILE A 95 12.28 -10.35 -6.95
N ALA A 96 11.47 -9.99 -5.94
CA ALA A 96 11.88 -10.01 -4.54
C ALA A 96 12.29 -11.42 -4.09
N LEU A 97 11.57 -12.45 -4.54
CA LEU A 97 11.87 -13.84 -4.22
C LEU A 97 13.18 -14.31 -4.87
N SER A 98 13.51 -13.83 -6.08
CA SER A 98 14.76 -14.18 -6.78
C SER A 98 16.01 -13.68 -6.05
N TYR A 99 15.89 -12.63 -5.24
CA TYR A 99 16.96 -12.08 -4.41
C TYR A 99 16.87 -12.49 -2.94
N HIS A 100 16.02 -13.48 -2.62
CA HIS A 100 15.84 -13.92 -1.24
C HIS A 100 17.07 -14.69 -0.74
N ASP A 101 17.65 -14.21 0.35
CA ASP A 101 18.86 -14.73 1.00
C ASP A 101 18.60 -15.37 2.38
N GLY A 102 17.33 -15.63 2.70
CA GLY A 102 16.90 -16.12 4.01
C GLY A 102 16.68 -15.04 5.05
N THR A 103 16.92 -13.77 4.71
CA THR A 103 16.70 -12.61 5.60
C THR A 103 15.43 -11.83 5.25
N PHE A 104 15.01 -10.94 6.15
CA PHE A 104 13.92 -10.00 5.89
C PHE A 104 14.34 -8.78 5.05
N PHE A 105 15.62 -8.64 4.74
CA PHE A 105 16.17 -7.49 4.03
C PHE A 105 15.59 -7.30 2.63
N PRO A 106 15.54 -8.31 1.72
CA PRO A 106 14.95 -8.14 0.40
C PRO A 106 13.48 -7.76 0.44
N ILE A 107 12.73 -8.30 1.41
CA ILE A 107 11.32 -7.98 1.61
C ILE A 107 11.18 -6.52 2.06
N GLY A 108 11.97 -6.10 3.05
CA GLY A 108 11.95 -4.74 3.58
C GLY A 108 12.27 -3.69 2.50
N ILE A 109 13.30 -3.94 1.69
CA ILE A 109 13.68 -3.03 0.58
C ILE A 109 12.57 -2.97 -0.47
N SER A 110 12.01 -4.11 -0.90
CA SER A 110 10.96 -4.15 -1.91
C SER A 110 9.72 -3.38 -1.47
N VAL A 111 9.28 -3.61 -0.23
CA VAL A 111 8.14 -2.94 0.39
C VAL A 111 8.39 -1.43 0.52
N CYS A 112 9.58 -1.03 0.96
CA CYS A 112 9.98 0.37 1.10
C CYS A 112 10.01 1.07 -0.27
N PHE A 113 10.63 0.46 -1.27
CA PHE A 113 10.76 1.00 -2.62
C PHE A 113 9.39 1.27 -3.26
N ILE A 114 8.49 0.29 -3.21
CA ILE A 114 7.13 0.43 -3.77
C ILE A 114 6.35 1.51 -3.03
N SER A 115 6.48 1.57 -1.70
CA SER A 115 5.80 2.60 -0.90
C SER A 115 6.30 4.01 -1.21
N ILE A 116 7.60 4.17 -1.48
CA ILE A 116 8.20 5.44 -1.92
C ILE A 116 7.66 5.82 -3.30
N LEU A 117 7.61 4.89 -4.25
CA LEU A 117 7.02 5.16 -5.57
C LEU A 117 5.56 5.58 -5.46
N ALA A 118 4.76 4.88 -4.67
CA ALA A 118 3.37 5.24 -4.40
C ALA A 118 3.26 6.64 -3.77
N PHE A 119 4.14 6.97 -2.83
CA PHE A 119 4.19 8.29 -2.21
C PHE A 119 4.51 9.40 -3.22
N LEU A 120 5.49 9.20 -4.11
CA LEU A 120 5.86 10.17 -5.15
C LEU A 120 4.70 10.40 -6.13
N VAL A 121 4.02 9.33 -6.56
CA VAL A 121 2.86 9.42 -7.45
C VAL A 121 1.74 10.23 -6.77
N ILE A 122 1.37 9.88 -5.53
CA ILE A 122 0.25 10.55 -4.85
C ILE A 122 0.58 11.98 -4.40
N ARG A 123 1.87 12.28 -4.17
CA ARG A 123 2.32 13.64 -3.86
C ARG A 123 2.07 14.59 -5.03
N ASN A 124 2.33 14.12 -6.25
CA ASN A 124 2.14 14.91 -7.47
C ASN A 124 0.67 14.99 -7.91
N TYR A 125 -0.18 14.15 -7.33
CA TYR A 125 -1.61 14.21 -7.57
C TYR A 125 -2.18 15.47 -6.92
N LYS A 126 -2.36 16.53 -7.71
CA LYS A 126 -3.06 17.73 -7.29
C LYS A 126 -4.54 17.40 -7.22
N ASN A 127 -5.18 17.78 -6.11
CA ASN A 127 -6.64 17.73 -5.97
C ASN A 127 -7.25 18.45 -7.18
N ILE A 128 -7.89 17.70 -8.04
CA ILE A 128 -8.82 18.22 -9.05
C ILE A 128 -10.15 18.45 -8.35
#